data_016cab75b4a417481402b472d4b1120c
#
_entry.id   016cab75b4a417481402b472d4b1120c
#
_cell.length_a   1.000
_cell.length_b   1.000
_cell.length_c   1.000
_cell.angle_alpha   90.00
_cell.angle_beta   90.00
_cell.angle_gamma   90.00
#
_symmetry.space_group_name_H-M   'P 1'
#
loop_
_entity.id
_entity.type
_entity.pdbx_description
1 polymer ?
#
loop_
_entity_poly.entity_id
_entity_poly.type
_entity_poly.pdbx_seq_one_letter_code
_entity_poly.pdbx_strand_id
1 'polypeptide(L)'
;MTRWRGVLLAGLVCVLTCRALAYAQVPATPLLRLFLADGTSLTSFGEWVRMGDRVVFSLPLGEGPTPDLQLVTLAASRVDWARSERYAATARSVHYASTRAEDDFAQFSNQVAAVLTGIAREPDPARRLAIASAARSAMAEWPGQHHGYRSADVQQMLTLLDEVISELRASAGQNSFELGLVSTAPPLPADTLLPSPTTAQLAEELLAASTLAETPSERSSLLERVIGLLDRAASLLPAPWATRVRTSALGSLTSERTADAAYAKLATTTLDTAARRARAADVRGLERLRADVLTADAELGSKRPAELTAVLGALDASAESARRLRLARDQWRLLEPTYRSYRRSVAPALRELKRAEHPLEDIRAQAGPSPRMLALVAKRFYRARPAIAGTNPPPSLAAAHALLQSAWDLADNAFKLRFRAVETGDLSRATEASAAAAGALMLVARAREDLDLALTPPSLP
;
A
#
# COMPACT_ATOMS: atom_id res chain seq x y z
N MET A 1 -13.01 -72.96 -25.65
CA MET A 1 -13.47 -71.84 -24.83
C MET A 1 -12.44 -70.69 -24.89
N THR A 2 -12.29 -70.04 -26.01
CA THR A 2 -11.36 -68.89 -26.18
C THR A 2 -11.78 -68.17 -27.43
N ARG A 3 -12.63 -67.14 -27.30
CA ARG A 3 -12.93 -66.19 -28.36
C ARG A 3 -13.87 -65.08 -27.82
N TRP A 4 -13.38 -64.20 -26.93
CA TRP A 4 -14.11 -62.99 -26.59
C TRP A 4 -13.23 -61.98 -25.80
N ARG A 5 -12.02 -61.70 -26.31
CA ARG A 5 -11.11 -60.69 -25.72
C ARG A 5 -10.57 -59.68 -26.76
N GLY A 6 -11.10 -59.65 -27.98
CA GLY A 6 -10.56 -58.85 -29.07
C GLY A 6 -11.39 -57.58 -29.48
N VAL A 7 -12.54 -57.31 -28.90
CA VAL A 7 -13.43 -56.24 -29.38
C VAL A 7 -13.49 -55.01 -28.46
N LEU A 8 -12.93 -55.05 -27.28
CA LEU A 8 -12.95 -53.90 -26.31
C LEU A 8 -11.73 -52.97 -26.40
N LEU A 9 -10.72 -53.29 -27.21
CA LEU A 9 -9.50 -52.47 -27.33
C LEU A 9 -9.49 -51.54 -28.57
N ALA A 10 -10.40 -51.74 -29.55
CA ALA A 10 -10.51 -50.90 -30.72
C ALA A 10 -11.43 -49.66 -30.54
N GLY A 11 -12.27 -49.66 -29.50
CA GLY A 11 -13.18 -48.52 -29.21
C GLY A 11 -12.56 -47.37 -28.38
N LEU A 12 -11.40 -47.60 -27.72
CA LEU A 12 -10.77 -46.64 -26.83
C LEU A 12 -9.71 -45.74 -27.54
N VAL A 13 -9.27 -46.08 -28.72
CA VAL A 13 -8.26 -45.33 -29.45
C VAL A 13 -8.86 -44.24 -30.36
N CYS A 14 -10.14 -44.33 -30.74
CA CYS A 14 -10.82 -43.35 -31.59
C CYS A 14 -11.38 -42.11 -30.82
N VAL A 15 -11.43 -42.11 -29.49
CA VAL A 15 -11.93 -40.96 -28.72
C VAL A 15 -10.81 -40.01 -28.28
N LEU A 16 -9.55 -40.39 -28.45
CA LEU A 16 -8.38 -39.62 -27.99
C LEU A 16 -7.70 -38.76 -29.08
N THR A 17 -8.19 -38.74 -30.29
CA THR A 17 -7.56 -37.98 -31.41
C THR A 17 -8.35 -36.77 -31.90
N CYS A 18 -9.47 -36.39 -31.29
CA CYS A 18 -10.22 -35.18 -31.65
C CYS A 18 -10.25 -34.13 -30.51
N ARG A 19 -9.19 -34.03 -29.72
CA ARG A 19 -8.86 -32.74 -29.13
C ARG A 19 -7.98 -31.97 -30.12
N ALA A 20 -8.57 -31.58 -31.28
CA ALA A 20 -8.10 -30.44 -31.99
C ALA A 20 -8.02 -29.31 -31.00
N LEU A 21 -6.80 -28.88 -30.71
CA LEU A 21 -6.49 -27.63 -30.02
C LEU A 21 -7.24 -26.52 -30.79
N ALA A 22 -8.45 -26.23 -30.37
CA ALA A 22 -9.01 -24.90 -30.59
C ALA A 22 -8.07 -24.00 -29.77
N TYR A 23 -6.98 -23.55 -30.38
CA TYR A 23 -6.35 -22.32 -30.00
C TYR A 23 -7.48 -21.29 -30.11
N ALA A 24 -8.12 -20.97 -29.00
CA ALA A 24 -8.90 -19.76 -28.92
C ALA A 24 -7.94 -18.67 -29.36
N GLN A 25 -8.11 -18.16 -30.56
CA GLN A 25 -7.44 -16.94 -30.98
C GLN A 25 -7.84 -15.92 -29.96
N VAL A 26 -6.90 -15.58 -29.08
CA VAL A 26 -7.09 -14.45 -28.18
C VAL A 26 -7.40 -13.28 -29.11
N PRO A 27 -8.58 -12.65 -29.02
CA PRO A 27 -8.94 -11.57 -29.91
C PRO A 27 -7.83 -10.54 -29.80
N ALA A 28 -7.22 -10.18 -30.92
CA ALA A 28 -6.13 -9.21 -30.94
C ALA A 28 -6.60 -7.94 -30.24
N THR A 29 -5.92 -7.55 -29.18
CA THR A 29 -6.29 -6.35 -28.42
C THR A 29 -6.12 -5.12 -29.31
N PRO A 30 -7.10 -4.20 -29.40
CA PRO A 30 -6.98 -3.04 -30.27
C PRO A 30 -5.88 -2.11 -29.79
N LEU A 31 -5.10 -1.56 -30.73
CA LEU A 31 -4.17 -0.47 -30.48
C LEU A 31 -4.95 0.85 -30.46
N LEU A 32 -4.95 1.51 -29.32
CA LEU A 32 -5.56 2.82 -29.15
C LEU A 32 -4.49 3.92 -29.15
N ARG A 33 -4.92 5.18 -29.33
CA ARG A 33 -4.05 6.36 -29.27
C ARG A 33 -4.57 7.31 -28.21
N LEU A 34 -3.71 7.65 -27.28
CA LEU A 34 -3.95 8.67 -26.29
C LEU A 34 -3.33 9.98 -26.79
N PHE A 35 -4.16 10.94 -27.20
CA PHE A 35 -3.72 12.24 -27.67
C PHE A 35 -3.43 13.17 -26.50
N LEU A 36 -2.34 13.92 -26.58
CA LEU A 36 -1.93 14.85 -25.57
C LEU A 36 -2.31 16.28 -25.97
N ALA A 37 -2.43 17.17 -24.97
CA ALA A 37 -2.80 18.58 -25.17
C ALA A 37 -1.78 19.36 -26.03
N ASP A 38 -0.54 18.88 -26.14
CA ASP A 38 0.51 19.44 -27.01
C ASP A 38 0.42 18.99 -28.47
N GLY A 39 -0.58 18.15 -28.80
CA GLY A 39 -0.79 17.60 -30.14
C GLY A 39 -0.05 16.30 -30.43
N THR A 40 0.81 15.83 -29.55
CA THR A 40 1.46 14.51 -29.66
C THR A 40 0.50 13.39 -29.28
N SER A 41 0.89 12.14 -29.54
CA SER A 41 0.09 10.98 -29.13
C SER A 41 0.97 9.85 -28.62
N LEU A 42 0.40 9.02 -27.72
CA LEU A 42 1.01 7.82 -27.20
C LEU A 42 0.14 6.62 -27.54
N THR A 43 0.78 5.49 -27.88
CA THR A 43 0.08 4.25 -28.17
C THR A 43 -0.32 3.55 -26.89
N SER A 44 -1.58 3.11 -26.80
CA SER A 44 -2.06 2.22 -25.74
C SER A 44 -2.40 0.86 -26.32
N PHE A 45 -1.88 -0.20 -25.73
CA PHE A 45 -2.29 -1.56 -26.00
C PHE A 45 -3.51 -1.90 -25.13
N GLY A 46 -4.69 -1.79 -25.72
CA GLY A 46 -5.96 -1.89 -24.99
C GLY A 46 -6.40 -0.59 -24.32
N GLU A 47 -7.38 -0.72 -23.45
CA GLU A 47 -8.05 0.40 -22.79
C GLU A 47 -7.17 1.05 -21.73
N TRP A 48 -7.35 2.36 -21.57
CA TRP A 48 -6.79 3.12 -20.45
C TRP A 48 -7.78 3.24 -19.31
N VAL A 49 -7.27 3.50 -18.11
CA VAL A 49 -8.07 3.70 -16.91
C VAL A 49 -7.83 5.10 -16.37
N ARG A 50 -8.92 5.83 -16.06
CA ARG A 50 -8.84 7.12 -15.35
C ARG A 50 -8.97 6.88 -13.85
N MET A 51 -7.98 7.35 -13.09
CA MET A 51 -7.93 7.23 -11.63
C MET A 51 -7.77 8.63 -11.02
N GLY A 52 -8.90 9.30 -10.76
CA GLY A 52 -8.89 10.67 -10.27
C GLY A 52 -8.29 11.65 -11.27
N ASP A 53 -7.18 12.26 -10.92
CA ASP A 53 -6.42 13.22 -11.73
C ASP A 53 -5.38 12.56 -12.67
N ARG A 54 -5.35 11.22 -12.73
CA ARG A 54 -4.37 10.44 -13.52
C ARG A 54 -5.04 9.54 -14.54
N VAL A 55 -4.28 9.20 -15.57
CA VAL A 55 -4.60 8.15 -16.55
C VAL A 55 -3.49 7.13 -16.53
N VAL A 56 -3.88 5.85 -16.54
CA VAL A 56 -2.98 4.70 -16.59
C VAL A 56 -3.28 3.92 -17.86
N PHE A 57 -2.26 3.57 -18.63
CA PHE A 57 -2.37 2.82 -19.85
C PHE A 57 -1.13 1.95 -20.08
N SER A 58 -1.23 0.98 -21.00
CA SER A 58 -0.16 0.05 -21.34
C SER A 58 0.47 0.43 -22.67
N LEU A 59 1.73 0.87 -22.67
CA LEU A 59 2.48 1.19 -23.87
C LEU A 59 3.21 -0.07 -24.36
N PRO A 60 3.06 -0.48 -25.64
CA PRO A 60 3.73 -1.67 -26.17
C PRO A 60 5.24 -1.42 -26.36
N LEU A 61 6.06 -2.42 -26.04
CA LEU A 61 7.52 -2.37 -26.16
C LEU A 61 8.05 -3.07 -27.43
N GLY A 62 7.21 -3.28 -28.40
CA GLY A 62 7.56 -3.93 -29.67
C GLY A 62 6.35 -4.10 -30.56
N GLU A 63 6.60 -4.57 -31.77
CA GLU A 63 5.58 -4.88 -32.78
C GLU A 63 5.06 -6.32 -32.56
N GLY A 64 3.82 -6.59 -32.98
CA GLY A 64 3.21 -7.92 -32.96
C GLY A 64 1.95 -8.02 -32.09
N PRO A 65 1.31 -9.20 -32.09
CA PRO A 65 0.01 -9.40 -31.46
C PRO A 65 0.08 -9.49 -29.92
N THR A 66 1.23 -9.81 -29.36
CA THR A 66 1.47 -9.95 -27.91
C THR A 66 2.80 -9.30 -27.51
N PRO A 67 2.91 -7.96 -27.60
CA PRO A 67 4.14 -7.26 -27.22
C PRO A 67 4.33 -7.28 -25.70
N ASP A 68 5.57 -7.14 -25.26
CA ASP A 68 5.83 -6.73 -23.88
C ASP A 68 5.18 -5.37 -23.62
N LEU A 69 4.68 -5.15 -22.42
CA LEU A 69 3.94 -3.94 -22.06
C LEU A 69 4.66 -3.16 -20.96
N GLN A 70 4.65 -1.84 -21.08
CA GLN A 70 5.06 -0.92 -20.03
C GLN A 70 3.84 -0.12 -19.55
N LEU A 71 3.54 -0.25 -18.28
CA LEU A 71 2.51 0.58 -17.65
C LEU A 71 3.05 2.02 -17.52
N VAL A 72 2.24 2.98 -17.94
CA VAL A 72 2.56 4.42 -17.92
C VAL A 72 1.44 5.16 -17.22
N THR A 73 1.82 6.07 -16.32
CA THR A 73 0.91 6.93 -15.57
C THR A 73 1.18 8.39 -15.95
N LEU A 74 0.15 9.11 -16.36
CA LEU A 74 0.23 10.52 -16.70
C LEU A 74 -0.86 11.32 -15.99
N ALA A 75 -0.61 12.64 -15.80
CA ALA A 75 -1.66 13.53 -15.34
C ALA A 75 -2.80 13.64 -16.38
N ALA A 76 -4.04 13.45 -15.95
CA ALA A 76 -5.21 13.48 -16.81
C ALA A 76 -5.40 14.85 -17.52
N SER A 77 -4.86 15.93 -16.94
CA SER A 77 -4.86 17.29 -17.51
C SER A 77 -3.98 17.43 -18.76
N ARG A 78 -3.07 16.48 -19.01
CA ARG A 78 -2.21 16.44 -20.20
C ARG A 78 -2.89 15.83 -21.41
N VAL A 79 -4.07 15.19 -21.25
CA VAL A 79 -4.75 14.40 -22.28
C VAL A 79 -5.86 15.21 -22.94
N ASP A 80 -5.88 15.22 -24.26
CA ASP A 80 -7.04 15.62 -25.08
C ASP A 80 -8.07 14.49 -25.11
N TRP A 81 -8.97 14.52 -24.12
CA TRP A 81 -9.99 13.48 -23.94
C TRP A 81 -10.96 13.40 -25.11
N ALA A 82 -11.36 14.56 -25.65
CA ALA A 82 -12.33 14.58 -26.74
C ALA A 82 -11.80 13.85 -27.99
N ARG A 83 -10.54 14.07 -28.33
CA ARG A 83 -9.89 13.40 -29.45
C ARG A 83 -9.58 11.94 -29.15
N SER A 84 -9.06 11.66 -27.96
CA SER A 84 -8.69 10.29 -27.55
C SER A 84 -9.90 9.36 -27.54
N GLU A 85 -11.02 9.79 -26.98
CA GLU A 85 -12.24 8.99 -26.91
C GLU A 85 -12.89 8.77 -28.28
N ARG A 86 -12.90 9.80 -29.17
CA ARG A 86 -13.37 9.61 -30.55
C ARG A 86 -12.53 8.59 -31.31
N TYR A 87 -11.19 8.68 -31.20
CA TYR A 87 -10.30 7.73 -31.81
C TYR A 87 -10.52 6.31 -31.27
N ALA A 88 -10.61 6.17 -29.95
CA ALA A 88 -10.85 4.89 -29.30
C ALA A 88 -12.21 4.27 -29.73
N ALA A 89 -13.26 5.08 -29.82
CA ALA A 89 -14.56 4.61 -30.32
C ALA A 89 -14.46 4.07 -31.75
N THR A 90 -13.75 4.79 -32.63
CA THR A 90 -13.50 4.35 -33.99
C THR A 90 -12.68 3.06 -34.02
N ALA A 91 -11.60 2.98 -33.24
CA ALA A 91 -10.74 1.79 -33.18
C ALA A 91 -11.50 0.56 -32.67
N ARG A 92 -12.35 0.72 -31.64
CA ARG A 92 -13.23 -0.36 -31.13
C ARG A 92 -14.19 -0.83 -32.20
N SER A 93 -14.83 0.11 -32.90
CA SER A 93 -15.78 -0.21 -34.00
C SER A 93 -15.11 -0.99 -35.11
N VAL A 94 -13.93 -0.55 -35.59
CA VAL A 94 -13.18 -1.25 -36.65
C VAL A 94 -12.70 -2.62 -36.16
N HIS A 95 -12.20 -2.70 -34.93
CA HIS A 95 -11.77 -3.97 -34.33
C HIS A 95 -12.95 -4.95 -34.21
N TYR A 96 -14.09 -4.49 -33.70
CA TYR A 96 -15.32 -5.29 -33.65
C TYR A 96 -15.74 -5.77 -35.02
N ALA A 97 -15.78 -4.87 -36.01
CA ALA A 97 -16.18 -5.20 -37.39
C ALA A 97 -15.29 -6.28 -38.02
N SER A 98 -13.98 -6.29 -37.68
CA SER A 98 -13.01 -7.26 -38.25
C SER A 98 -12.96 -8.60 -37.50
N THR A 99 -13.48 -8.70 -36.27
CA THR A 99 -13.27 -9.89 -35.42
C THR A 99 -14.55 -10.66 -35.08
N ARG A 100 -15.65 -9.97 -34.78
CA ARG A 100 -16.86 -10.59 -34.20
C ARG A 100 -18.18 -10.21 -34.88
N ALA A 101 -18.18 -9.05 -35.56
CA ALA A 101 -19.43 -8.45 -36.00
C ALA A 101 -20.25 -9.35 -36.96
N GLU A 102 -19.60 -10.12 -37.84
CA GLU A 102 -20.29 -11.00 -38.76
C GLU A 102 -20.94 -12.19 -38.06
N ASP A 103 -20.25 -12.79 -37.08
CA ASP A 103 -20.79 -13.89 -36.28
C ASP A 103 -21.98 -13.43 -35.45
N ASP A 104 -21.83 -12.25 -34.76
CA ASP A 104 -22.89 -11.66 -33.94
C ASP A 104 -24.12 -11.30 -34.81
N PHE A 105 -23.89 -10.76 -36.05
CA PHE A 105 -24.96 -10.43 -36.96
C PHE A 105 -25.64 -11.69 -37.53
N ALA A 106 -24.91 -12.77 -37.80
CA ALA A 106 -25.49 -14.05 -38.20
C ALA A 106 -26.37 -14.64 -37.10
N GLN A 107 -25.93 -14.57 -35.83
CA GLN A 107 -26.74 -14.98 -34.68
C GLN A 107 -28.02 -14.13 -34.54
N PHE A 108 -27.88 -12.80 -34.65
CA PHE A 108 -29.00 -11.86 -34.61
C PHE A 108 -30.00 -12.19 -35.74
N SER A 109 -29.55 -12.38 -36.99
CA SER A 109 -30.40 -12.71 -38.13
C SER A 109 -31.17 -14.02 -37.90
N ASN A 110 -30.51 -15.03 -37.32
CA ASN A 110 -31.16 -16.30 -36.98
C ASN A 110 -32.23 -16.11 -35.86
N GLN A 111 -31.98 -15.26 -34.86
CA GLN A 111 -32.95 -14.92 -33.83
C GLN A 111 -34.15 -14.20 -34.44
N VAL A 112 -33.93 -13.24 -35.31
CA VAL A 112 -35.02 -12.53 -36.02
C VAL A 112 -35.86 -13.51 -36.82
N ALA A 113 -35.25 -14.42 -37.61
CA ALA A 113 -35.98 -15.44 -38.38
C ALA A 113 -36.82 -16.37 -37.45
N ALA A 114 -36.27 -16.77 -36.32
CA ALA A 114 -36.99 -17.59 -35.33
C ALA A 114 -38.21 -16.86 -34.76
N VAL A 115 -38.06 -15.56 -34.41
CA VAL A 115 -39.15 -14.72 -33.94
C VAL A 115 -40.22 -14.53 -34.98
N LEU A 116 -39.89 -14.24 -36.24
CA LEU A 116 -40.85 -14.11 -37.33
C LEU A 116 -41.62 -15.42 -37.55
N THR A 117 -40.94 -16.56 -37.46
CA THR A 117 -41.56 -17.89 -37.52
C THR A 117 -42.53 -18.09 -36.34
N GLY A 118 -42.14 -17.64 -35.12
CA GLY A 118 -42.98 -17.68 -33.93
C GLY A 118 -44.25 -16.83 -34.07
N ILE A 119 -44.10 -15.60 -34.62
CA ILE A 119 -45.23 -14.71 -34.92
C ILE A 119 -46.19 -15.37 -35.90
N ALA A 120 -45.69 -16.01 -36.96
CA ALA A 120 -46.49 -16.67 -37.97
C ALA A 120 -47.29 -17.88 -37.41
N ARG A 121 -46.74 -18.58 -36.39
CA ARG A 121 -47.37 -19.78 -35.79
C ARG A 121 -48.31 -19.46 -34.63
N GLU A 122 -48.23 -18.27 -34.03
CA GLU A 122 -49.07 -17.88 -32.89
C GLU A 122 -50.52 -17.61 -33.38
N PRO A 123 -51.50 -18.36 -32.87
CA PRO A 123 -52.90 -18.20 -33.31
C PRO A 123 -53.57 -16.98 -32.69
N ASP A 124 -53.18 -16.54 -31.51
CA ASP A 124 -53.78 -15.41 -30.81
C ASP A 124 -53.25 -14.06 -31.35
N PRO A 125 -54.08 -13.20 -31.91
CA PRO A 125 -53.66 -11.91 -32.46
C PRO A 125 -53.01 -10.98 -31.44
N ALA A 126 -53.49 -10.98 -30.18
CA ALA A 126 -52.97 -10.13 -29.13
C ALA A 126 -51.56 -10.57 -28.73
N ARG A 127 -51.30 -11.85 -28.60
CA ARG A 127 -49.97 -12.42 -28.35
C ARG A 127 -49.04 -12.21 -29.51
N ARG A 128 -49.53 -12.35 -30.75
CA ARG A 128 -48.76 -12.08 -31.96
C ARG A 128 -48.27 -10.65 -32.01
N LEU A 129 -49.12 -9.68 -31.67
CA LEU A 129 -48.76 -8.26 -31.56
C LEU A 129 -47.75 -8.01 -30.45
N ALA A 130 -47.92 -8.64 -29.30
CA ALA A 130 -46.98 -8.49 -28.18
C ALA A 130 -45.58 -9.02 -28.51
N ILE A 131 -45.47 -10.20 -29.18
CA ILE A 131 -44.20 -10.77 -29.61
C ILE A 131 -43.54 -9.87 -30.67
N ALA A 132 -44.30 -9.37 -31.65
CA ALA A 132 -43.76 -8.47 -32.67
C ALA A 132 -43.23 -7.16 -32.10
N SER A 133 -43.97 -6.55 -31.15
CA SER A 133 -43.55 -5.31 -30.51
C SER A 133 -42.32 -5.49 -29.63
N ALA A 134 -42.21 -6.60 -28.88
CA ALA A 134 -41.03 -6.92 -28.10
C ALA A 134 -39.81 -7.16 -29.00
N ALA A 135 -39.97 -7.88 -30.10
CA ALA A 135 -38.93 -8.10 -31.07
C ALA A 135 -38.42 -6.80 -31.72
N ARG A 136 -39.33 -5.90 -32.07
CA ARG A 136 -38.99 -4.58 -32.62
C ARG A 136 -38.11 -3.78 -31.65
N SER A 137 -38.47 -3.76 -30.37
CA SER A 137 -37.71 -3.05 -29.35
C SER A 137 -36.30 -3.63 -29.23
N ALA A 138 -36.15 -4.95 -29.14
CA ALA A 138 -34.85 -5.63 -29.07
C ALA A 138 -34.00 -5.38 -30.31
N MET A 139 -34.59 -5.41 -31.51
CA MET A 139 -33.90 -5.12 -32.76
C MET A 139 -33.44 -3.66 -32.86
N ALA A 140 -34.22 -2.71 -32.34
CA ALA A 140 -33.87 -1.29 -32.33
C ALA A 140 -32.63 -0.98 -31.47
N GLU A 141 -32.38 -1.76 -30.40
CA GLU A 141 -31.21 -1.62 -29.52
C GLU A 141 -29.93 -2.21 -30.13
N TRP A 142 -30.05 -3.17 -31.04
CA TRP A 142 -28.91 -3.93 -31.57
C TRP A 142 -27.80 -3.06 -32.18
N PRO A 143 -28.05 -2.04 -33.03
CA PRO A 143 -26.99 -1.19 -33.57
C PRO A 143 -26.20 -0.45 -32.51
N GLY A 144 -26.86 0.00 -31.42
CA GLY A 144 -26.20 0.68 -30.31
C GLY A 144 -25.23 -0.22 -29.54
N GLN A 145 -25.58 -1.48 -29.37
CA GLN A 145 -24.76 -2.48 -28.67
C GLN A 145 -23.61 -3.02 -29.53
N HIS A 146 -23.69 -2.89 -30.87
CA HIS A 146 -22.79 -3.47 -31.86
C HIS A 146 -22.09 -2.42 -32.73
N HIS A 147 -21.79 -1.26 -32.15
CA HIS A 147 -21.05 -0.17 -32.81
C HIS A 147 -21.63 0.31 -34.15
N GLY A 148 -22.94 0.18 -34.36
CA GLY A 148 -23.60 0.57 -35.59
C GLY A 148 -23.35 -0.39 -36.77
N TYR A 149 -22.77 -1.57 -36.55
CA TYR A 149 -22.50 -2.54 -37.61
C TYR A 149 -23.80 -2.91 -38.33
N ARG A 150 -23.79 -2.88 -39.69
CA ARG A 150 -24.95 -3.15 -40.56
C ARG A 150 -26.25 -2.47 -40.09
N SER A 151 -26.16 -1.25 -39.56
CA SER A 151 -27.32 -0.51 -39.09
C SER A 151 -28.38 -0.28 -40.17
N ALA A 152 -27.97 -0.14 -41.43
CA ALA A 152 -28.90 -0.02 -42.53
C ALA A 152 -29.72 -1.30 -42.75
N ASP A 153 -29.11 -2.47 -42.65
CA ASP A 153 -29.80 -3.76 -42.78
C ASP A 153 -30.81 -3.96 -41.63
N VAL A 154 -30.40 -3.62 -40.42
CA VAL A 154 -31.27 -3.65 -39.21
C VAL A 154 -32.45 -2.69 -39.40
N GLN A 155 -32.20 -1.48 -39.91
CA GLN A 155 -33.27 -0.51 -40.17
C GLN A 155 -34.28 -1.01 -41.20
N GLN A 156 -33.84 -1.72 -42.26
CA GLN A 156 -34.73 -2.36 -43.20
C GLN A 156 -35.58 -3.44 -42.53
N MET A 157 -34.99 -4.30 -41.69
CA MET A 157 -35.72 -5.29 -40.89
C MET A 157 -36.75 -4.66 -39.95
N LEU A 158 -36.40 -3.55 -39.29
CA LEU A 158 -37.33 -2.80 -38.46
C LEU A 158 -38.49 -2.24 -39.25
N THR A 159 -38.26 -1.71 -40.45
CA THR A 159 -39.33 -1.22 -41.34
C THR A 159 -40.32 -2.33 -41.72
N LEU A 160 -39.80 -3.51 -42.11
CA LEU A 160 -40.64 -4.67 -42.39
C LEU A 160 -41.46 -5.13 -41.15
N LEU A 161 -40.83 -5.12 -39.99
CA LEU A 161 -41.53 -5.51 -38.75
C LEU A 161 -42.60 -4.48 -38.35
N ASP A 162 -42.37 -3.19 -38.62
CA ASP A 162 -43.35 -2.11 -38.40
C ASP A 162 -44.55 -2.25 -39.30
N GLU A 163 -44.37 -2.71 -40.56
CA GLU A 163 -45.47 -3.06 -41.45
C GLU A 163 -46.30 -4.20 -40.87
N VAL A 164 -45.65 -5.30 -40.42
CA VAL A 164 -46.35 -6.43 -39.79
C VAL A 164 -47.12 -6.01 -38.54
N ILE A 165 -46.52 -5.17 -37.68
CA ILE A 165 -47.15 -4.63 -36.50
C ILE A 165 -48.38 -3.78 -36.84
N SER A 166 -48.28 -2.97 -37.90
CA SER A 166 -49.37 -2.15 -38.41
C SER A 166 -50.55 -3.01 -38.89
N GLU A 167 -50.31 -4.08 -39.67
CA GLU A 167 -51.30 -5.02 -40.11
C GLU A 167 -51.98 -5.75 -38.93
N LEU A 168 -51.20 -6.19 -37.93
CA LEU A 168 -51.73 -6.84 -36.75
C LEU A 168 -52.60 -5.91 -35.92
N ARG A 169 -52.25 -4.63 -35.75
CA ARG A 169 -53.06 -3.61 -35.07
C ARG A 169 -54.36 -3.34 -35.83
N ALA A 170 -54.29 -3.20 -37.15
CA ALA A 170 -55.46 -2.99 -37.98
C ALA A 170 -56.44 -4.19 -37.88
N SER A 171 -55.96 -5.43 -37.90
CA SER A 171 -56.76 -6.65 -37.75
C SER A 171 -57.36 -6.77 -36.33
N ALA A 172 -56.71 -6.20 -35.32
CA ALA A 172 -57.21 -6.14 -33.94
C ALA A 172 -58.17 -4.95 -33.64
N GLY A 173 -58.52 -4.15 -34.67
CA GLY A 173 -59.39 -2.97 -34.54
C GLY A 173 -58.76 -1.78 -33.79
N GLN A 174 -57.45 -1.77 -33.61
CA GLN A 174 -56.71 -0.69 -32.95
C GLN A 174 -56.21 0.32 -34.00
N ASN A 175 -56.95 1.41 -34.18
CA ASN A 175 -56.60 2.48 -35.15
C ASN A 175 -55.70 3.57 -34.57
N SER A 176 -54.95 3.32 -33.52
CA SER A 176 -54.01 4.30 -32.97
C SER A 176 -52.67 4.23 -33.68
N PHE A 177 -52.33 5.28 -34.40
CA PHE A 177 -50.99 5.49 -35.00
C PHE A 177 -50.05 5.99 -33.93
N GLU A 178 -49.19 5.15 -33.41
CA GLU A 178 -48.00 5.58 -32.70
C GLU A 178 -46.83 5.68 -33.72
N LEU A 179 -46.50 6.89 -34.11
CA LEU A 179 -45.26 7.19 -34.82
C LEU A 179 -44.12 7.02 -33.82
N GLY A 180 -43.53 5.84 -33.74
CA GLY A 180 -42.26 5.64 -33.03
C GLY A 180 -41.14 6.32 -33.82
N LEU A 181 -40.93 7.62 -33.54
CA LEU A 181 -39.75 8.32 -34.09
C LEU A 181 -38.50 7.75 -33.42
N VAL A 182 -37.83 6.80 -34.07
CA VAL A 182 -36.48 6.39 -33.68
C VAL A 182 -35.55 7.49 -34.15
N SER A 183 -35.10 8.33 -33.23
CA SER A 183 -34.03 9.27 -33.49
C SER A 183 -32.73 8.47 -33.65
N THR A 184 -32.35 8.19 -34.86
CA THR A 184 -30.99 7.75 -35.17
C THR A 184 -30.10 8.97 -35.10
N ALA A 185 -29.40 9.14 -33.97
CA ALA A 185 -28.31 10.10 -33.90
C ALA A 185 -27.33 9.77 -35.06
N PRO A 186 -26.92 10.79 -35.83
CA PRO A 186 -25.93 10.54 -36.89
C PRO A 186 -24.70 9.90 -36.24
N PRO A 187 -24.09 8.88 -36.89
CA PRO A 187 -22.89 8.27 -36.37
C PRO A 187 -21.83 9.39 -36.16
N LEU A 188 -21.17 9.36 -35.02
CA LEU A 188 -20.06 10.27 -34.74
C LEU A 188 -19.07 10.16 -35.92
N PRO A 189 -18.53 11.28 -36.44
CA PRO A 189 -17.55 11.24 -37.51
C PRO A 189 -16.41 10.31 -37.11
N ALA A 190 -16.19 9.27 -37.89
CA ALA A 190 -15.11 8.31 -37.67
C ALA A 190 -13.77 9.03 -37.81
N ASP A 191 -12.90 8.91 -36.79
CA ASP A 191 -11.54 9.45 -36.86
C ASP A 191 -10.69 8.55 -37.79
N THR A 192 -9.72 9.13 -38.52
CA THR A 192 -8.82 8.33 -39.32
C THR A 192 -7.87 7.53 -38.44
N LEU A 193 -7.93 6.21 -38.49
CA LEU A 193 -7.03 5.35 -37.74
C LEU A 193 -5.59 5.49 -38.24
N LEU A 194 -4.69 5.71 -37.30
CA LEU A 194 -3.26 5.73 -37.59
C LEU A 194 -2.73 4.31 -37.73
N PRO A 195 -1.71 4.10 -38.57
CA PRO A 195 -1.08 2.78 -38.71
C PRO A 195 -0.44 2.35 -37.39
N SER A 196 -0.18 1.04 -37.28
CA SER A 196 0.57 0.51 -36.12
C SER A 196 1.92 1.21 -36.01
N PRO A 197 2.35 1.57 -34.81
CA PRO A 197 3.61 2.28 -34.62
C PRO A 197 4.79 1.38 -34.97
N THR A 198 5.79 1.95 -35.62
CA THR A 198 7.08 1.30 -35.85
C THR A 198 7.89 1.26 -34.55
N THR A 199 8.87 0.36 -34.46
CA THR A 199 9.80 0.29 -33.32
C THR A 199 10.50 1.64 -33.05
N ALA A 200 10.81 2.42 -34.09
CA ALA A 200 11.36 3.75 -33.92
C ALA A 200 10.37 4.70 -33.23
N GLN A 201 9.12 4.71 -33.68
CA GLN A 201 8.06 5.52 -33.08
C GLN A 201 7.79 5.10 -31.62
N LEU A 202 7.78 3.80 -31.31
CA LEU A 202 7.64 3.31 -29.93
C LEU A 202 8.80 3.79 -29.04
N ALA A 203 10.02 3.81 -29.53
CA ALA A 203 11.16 4.35 -28.77
C ALA A 203 11.00 5.86 -28.50
N GLU A 204 10.52 6.63 -29.46
CA GLU A 204 10.21 8.06 -29.29
C GLU A 204 9.04 8.29 -28.33
N GLU A 205 7.98 7.50 -28.42
CA GLU A 205 6.84 7.54 -27.50
C GLU A 205 7.26 7.22 -26.07
N LEU A 206 8.11 6.20 -25.87
CA LEU A 206 8.68 5.87 -24.56
C LEU A 206 9.53 7.02 -23.98
N LEU A 207 10.35 7.64 -24.83
CA LEU A 207 11.18 8.79 -24.43
C LEU A 207 10.29 9.99 -24.08
N ALA A 208 9.24 10.27 -24.88
CA ALA A 208 8.27 11.29 -24.55
C ALA A 208 7.51 10.99 -23.24
N ALA A 209 7.04 9.75 -23.07
CA ALA A 209 6.39 9.31 -21.84
C ALA A 209 7.31 9.48 -20.62
N SER A 210 8.62 9.24 -20.75
CA SER A 210 9.57 9.43 -19.65
C SER A 210 9.67 10.89 -19.18
N THR A 211 9.45 11.87 -20.07
CA THR A 211 9.44 13.29 -19.70
C THR A 211 8.14 13.72 -19.02
N LEU A 212 7.06 12.98 -19.24
CA LEU A 212 5.73 13.26 -18.73
C LEU A 212 5.41 12.51 -17.43
N ALA A 213 6.15 11.44 -17.14
CA ALA A 213 5.95 10.62 -15.95
C ALA A 213 6.21 11.43 -14.68
N GLU A 214 5.31 11.32 -13.70
CA GLU A 214 5.37 12.11 -12.48
C GLU A 214 6.43 11.60 -11.51
N THR A 215 6.61 10.28 -11.42
CA THR A 215 7.53 9.71 -10.44
C THR A 215 8.92 9.46 -11.03
N PRO A 216 9.98 9.68 -10.24
CA PRO A 216 11.36 9.44 -10.67
C PRO A 216 11.61 7.98 -11.06
N SER A 217 11.00 7.05 -10.32
CA SER A 217 11.17 5.62 -10.59
C SER A 217 10.53 5.22 -11.93
N GLU A 218 9.38 5.80 -12.27
CA GLU A 218 8.72 5.57 -13.55
C GLU A 218 9.53 6.19 -14.70
N ARG A 219 10.06 7.41 -14.53
CA ARG A 219 10.97 8.03 -15.51
C ARG A 219 12.18 7.17 -15.79
N SER A 220 12.85 6.71 -14.74
CA SER A 220 14.02 5.82 -14.87
C SER A 220 13.68 4.50 -15.56
N SER A 221 12.56 3.88 -15.18
CA SER A 221 12.08 2.64 -15.80
C SER A 221 11.80 2.81 -17.29
N LEU A 222 11.11 3.89 -17.69
CA LEU A 222 10.84 4.20 -19.10
C LEU A 222 12.12 4.41 -19.89
N LEU A 223 13.09 5.15 -19.35
CA LEU A 223 14.40 5.37 -19.99
C LEU A 223 15.19 4.07 -20.16
N GLU A 224 15.17 3.18 -19.18
CA GLU A 224 15.77 1.85 -19.29
C GLU A 224 15.08 0.99 -20.35
N ARG A 225 13.75 1.11 -20.50
CA ARG A 225 13.00 0.43 -21.57
C ARG A 225 13.35 0.97 -22.96
N VAL A 226 13.53 2.29 -23.11
CA VAL A 226 14.04 2.88 -24.36
C VAL A 226 15.38 2.26 -24.74
N ILE A 227 16.33 2.22 -23.82
CA ILE A 227 17.67 1.66 -24.06
C ILE A 227 17.56 0.18 -24.45
N GLY A 228 16.80 -0.61 -23.68
CA GLY A 228 16.58 -2.03 -23.97
C GLY A 228 15.87 -2.29 -25.30
N LEU A 229 14.94 -1.42 -25.72
CA LEU A 229 14.29 -1.51 -27.03
C LEU A 229 15.28 -1.24 -28.17
N LEU A 230 16.10 -0.20 -28.04
CA LEU A 230 17.14 0.14 -29.01
C LEU A 230 18.19 -0.96 -29.13
N ASP A 231 18.53 -1.64 -28.04
CA ASP A 231 19.48 -2.77 -28.04
C ASP A 231 18.91 -3.98 -28.78
N ARG A 232 17.67 -4.33 -28.52
CA ARG A 232 17.01 -5.47 -29.20
C ARG A 232 16.77 -5.22 -30.69
N ALA A 233 16.46 -3.97 -31.06
CA ALA A 233 16.14 -3.60 -32.43
C ALA A 233 17.31 -2.98 -33.20
N ALA A 234 18.54 -3.10 -32.73
CA ALA A 234 19.71 -2.43 -33.30
C ALA A 234 19.94 -2.68 -34.80
N SER A 235 19.61 -3.87 -35.28
CA SER A 235 19.72 -4.24 -36.72
C SER A 235 18.59 -3.68 -37.58
N LEU A 236 17.48 -3.26 -37.01
CA LEU A 236 16.29 -2.76 -37.72
C LEU A 236 16.24 -1.24 -37.77
N LEU A 237 17.06 -0.55 -36.99
CA LEU A 237 17.01 0.90 -36.80
C LEU A 237 18.19 1.60 -37.51
N PRO A 238 18.00 2.82 -38.05
CA PRO A 238 19.09 3.60 -38.60
C PRO A 238 20.11 3.96 -37.48
N ALA A 239 21.36 3.51 -37.65
CA ALA A 239 22.39 3.65 -36.62
C ALA A 239 22.61 5.09 -36.11
N PRO A 240 22.63 6.16 -36.95
CA PRO A 240 22.80 7.53 -36.45
C PRO A 240 21.61 8.00 -35.59
N TRP A 241 20.39 7.59 -35.93
CA TRP A 241 19.20 7.91 -35.14
C TRP A 241 19.19 7.15 -33.80
N ALA A 242 19.44 5.85 -33.84
CA ALA A 242 19.49 5.01 -32.64
C ALA A 242 20.57 5.50 -31.63
N THR A 243 21.72 5.91 -32.14
CA THR A 243 22.80 6.49 -31.32
C THR A 243 22.35 7.79 -30.64
N ARG A 244 21.69 8.69 -31.36
CA ARG A 244 21.18 9.95 -30.79
C ARG A 244 20.13 9.72 -29.70
N VAL A 245 19.15 8.86 -29.95
CA VAL A 245 18.08 8.56 -29.00
C VAL A 245 18.65 7.87 -27.77
N ARG A 246 19.60 6.93 -27.96
CA ARG A 246 20.31 6.27 -26.85
C ARG A 246 21.11 7.26 -26.01
N THR A 247 21.86 8.16 -26.62
CA THR A 247 22.64 9.17 -25.89
C THR A 247 21.73 10.08 -25.07
N SER A 248 20.61 10.49 -25.64
CA SER A 248 19.58 11.27 -24.93
C SER A 248 19.02 10.50 -23.72
N ALA A 249 18.61 9.25 -23.92
CA ALA A 249 18.04 8.41 -22.87
C ALA A 249 19.06 8.13 -21.74
N LEU A 250 20.31 7.81 -22.09
CA LEU A 250 21.38 7.60 -21.12
C LEU A 250 21.70 8.88 -20.34
N GLY A 251 21.73 10.04 -21.01
CA GLY A 251 21.94 11.33 -20.37
C GLY A 251 20.86 11.64 -19.34
N SER A 252 19.58 11.44 -19.72
CA SER A 252 18.42 11.62 -18.83
C SER A 252 18.47 10.64 -17.66
N LEU A 253 18.72 9.35 -17.90
CA LEU A 253 18.84 8.34 -16.86
C LEU A 253 19.97 8.64 -15.86
N THR A 254 21.12 9.10 -16.35
CA THR A 254 22.23 9.52 -15.51
C THR A 254 21.84 10.73 -14.65
N SER A 255 21.12 11.70 -15.22
CA SER A 255 20.61 12.85 -14.47
C SER A 255 19.63 12.44 -13.36
N GLU A 256 18.69 11.52 -13.64
CA GLU A 256 17.76 10.98 -12.64
C GLU A 256 18.52 10.27 -11.52
N ARG A 257 19.45 9.37 -11.84
CA ARG A 257 20.25 8.64 -10.85
C ARG A 257 21.14 9.57 -10.00
N THR A 258 21.69 10.61 -10.61
CA THR A 258 22.48 11.62 -9.89
C THR A 258 21.60 12.39 -8.91
N ALA A 259 20.39 12.78 -9.32
CA ALA A 259 19.43 13.42 -8.44
C ALA A 259 19.03 12.49 -7.28
N ASP A 260 18.71 11.22 -7.55
CA ASP A 260 18.37 10.23 -6.51
C ASP A 260 19.50 10.09 -5.48
N ALA A 261 20.75 9.96 -5.94
CA ALA A 261 21.91 9.86 -5.06
C ALA A 261 22.09 11.13 -4.20
N ALA A 262 21.87 12.32 -4.78
CA ALA A 262 21.98 13.58 -4.06
C ALA A 262 20.89 13.71 -2.98
N TYR A 263 19.63 13.38 -3.29
CA TYR A 263 18.55 13.42 -2.31
C TYR A 263 18.68 12.32 -1.25
N ALA A 264 19.14 11.13 -1.59
CA ALA A 264 19.43 10.08 -0.62
C ALA A 264 20.54 10.51 0.37
N LYS A 265 21.59 11.16 -0.13
CA LYS A 265 22.64 11.75 0.71
C LYS A 265 22.09 12.86 1.61
N LEU A 266 21.28 13.78 1.05
CA LEU A 266 20.63 14.86 1.80
C LEU A 266 19.76 14.27 2.93
N ALA A 267 18.93 13.29 2.62
CA ALA A 267 18.08 12.61 3.60
C ALA A 267 18.90 11.97 4.72
N THR A 268 19.88 11.15 4.38
CA THR A 268 20.71 10.44 5.37
C THR A 268 21.44 11.42 6.29
N THR A 269 22.12 12.42 5.73
CA THR A 269 22.88 13.40 6.53
C THR A 269 21.98 14.26 7.41
N THR A 270 20.79 14.61 6.91
CA THR A 270 19.79 15.37 7.65
C THR A 270 19.22 14.57 8.81
N LEU A 271 18.80 13.32 8.58
CA LEU A 271 18.21 12.45 9.61
C LEU A 271 19.21 12.13 10.73
N ASP A 272 20.47 11.86 10.39
CA ASP A 272 21.54 11.65 11.37
C ASP A 272 21.79 12.90 12.22
N THR A 273 21.78 14.07 11.58
CA THR A 273 21.96 15.34 12.29
C THR A 273 20.75 15.66 13.17
N ALA A 274 19.54 15.41 12.67
CA ALA A 274 18.31 15.58 13.42
C ALA A 274 18.27 14.69 14.67
N ALA A 275 18.65 13.42 14.54
CA ALA A 275 18.73 12.49 15.67
C ALA A 275 19.71 12.97 16.75
N ARG A 276 20.89 13.44 16.37
CA ARG A 276 21.87 14.00 17.33
C ARG A 276 21.32 15.24 18.04
N ARG A 277 20.73 16.18 17.30
CA ARG A 277 20.17 17.42 17.85
C ARG A 277 18.94 17.13 18.74
N ALA A 278 18.09 16.17 18.36
CA ALA A 278 16.95 15.74 19.17
C ALA A 278 17.40 15.17 20.53
N ARG A 279 18.42 14.30 20.56
CA ARG A 279 19.02 13.78 21.82
C ARG A 279 19.61 14.89 22.68
N ALA A 280 20.15 15.94 22.04
CA ALA A 280 20.64 17.12 22.73
C ALA A 280 19.52 18.09 23.21
N ALA A 281 18.27 17.86 22.82
CA ALA A 281 17.13 18.77 22.99
C ALA A 281 17.36 20.15 22.33
N ASP A 282 18.10 20.20 21.20
CA ASP A 282 18.44 21.41 20.48
C ASP A 282 17.36 21.76 19.43
N VAL A 283 16.25 22.32 19.90
CA VAL A 283 15.11 22.73 19.06
C VAL A 283 15.53 23.77 18.01
N ARG A 284 16.31 24.78 18.41
CA ARG A 284 16.77 25.84 17.49
C ARG A 284 17.69 25.32 16.40
N GLY A 285 18.50 24.32 16.73
CA GLY A 285 19.31 23.63 15.75
C GLY A 285 18.49 22.87 14.72
N LEU A 286 17.41 22.23 15.13
CA LEU A 286 16.50 21.52 14.22
C LEU A 286 15.74 22.48 13.30
N GLU A 287 15.33 23.65 13.80
CA GLU A 287 14.69 24.70 12.97
C GLU A 287 15.67 25.24 11.90
N ARG A 288 16.93 25.46 12.26
CA ARG A 288 17.98 25.84 11.29
C ARG A 288 18.22 24.73 10.26
N LEU A 289 18.31 23.48 10.71
CA LEU A 289 18.50 22.34 9.81
C LEU A 289 17.36 22.21 8.79
N ARG A 290 16.13 22.55 9.21
CA ARG A 290 14.96 22.58 8.28
C ARG A 290 15.14 23.64 7.20
N ALA A 291 15.61 24.82 7.55
CA ALA A 291 15.92 25.88 6.57
C ALA A 291 17.05 25.46 5.62
N ASP A 292 18.11 24.84 6.15
CA ASP A 292 19.24 24.34 5.36
C ASP A 292 18.77 23.29 4.33
N VAL A 293 17.85 22.40 4.70
CA VAL A 293 17.27 21.39 3.79
C VAL A 293 16.48 22.04 2.65
N LEU A 294 15.68 23.05 2.94
CA LEU A 294 14.92 23.78 1.92
C LEU A 294 15.86 24.53 0.93
N THR A 295 16.95 25.09 1.43
CA THR A 295 17.98 25.73 0.59
C THR A 295 18.67 24.68 -0.29
N ALA A 296 19.07 23.54 0.26
CA ALA A 296 19.67 22.46 -0.49
C ALA A 296 18.73 21.88 -1.56
N ASP A 297 17.43 21.74 -1.26
CA ASP A 297 16.45 21.33 -2.25
C ASP A 297 16.34 22.31 -3.42
N ALA A 298 16.32 23.61 -3.13
CA ALA A 298 16.31 24.65 -4.17
C ALA A 298 17.56 24.59 -5.06
N GLU A 299 18.75 24.35 -4.48
CA GLU A 299 20.01 24.15 -5.22
C GLU A 299 19.99 22.89 -6.09
N LEU A 300 19.29 21.82 -5.64
CA LEU A 300 19.10 20.58 -6.40
C LEU A 300 17.99 20.69 -7.45
N GLY A 301 17.28 21.85 -7.50
CA GLY A 301 16.24 22.16 -8.47
C GLY A 301 14.87 21.56 -8.14
N SER A 302 14.60 21.24 -6.87
CA SER A 302 13.31 20.74 -6.35
C SER A 302 12.75 19.53 -7.13
N LYS A 303 13.65 18.61 -7.47
CA LYS A 303 13.34 17.46 -8.36
C LYS A 303 12.64 16.30 -7.65
N ARG A 304 12.61 16.28 -6.31
CA ARG A 304 12.11 15.17 -5.49
C ARG A 304 11.17 15.64 -4.38
N PRO A 305 9.97 16.15 -4.72
CA PRO A 305 9.07 16.74 -3.73
C PRO A 305 8.55 15.72 -2.70
N ALA A 306 8.40 14.45 -3.07
CA ALA A 306 7.96 13.39 -2.16
C ALA A 306 9.03 13.09 -1.10
N GLU A 307 10.28 12.93 -1.51
CA GLU A 307 11.44 12.72 -0.63
C GLU A 307 11.67 13.92 0.29
N LEU A 308 11.57 15.14 -0.24
CA LEU A 308 11.66 16.36 0.56
C LEU A 308 10.57 16.38 1.64
N THR A 309 9.32 16.08 1.27
CA THR A 309 8.19 16.04 2.21
C THR A 309 8.43 15.02 3.31
N ALA A 310 8.95 13.84 2.98
CA ALA A 310 9.28 12.79 3.96
C ALA A 310 10.38 13.26 4.93
N VAL A 311 11.44 13.90 4.43
CA VAL A 311 12.54 14.44 5.26
C VAL A 311 12.03 15.55 6.18
N LEU A 312 11.21 16.47 5.67
CA LEU A 312 10.63 17.55 6.48
C LEU A 312 9.70 17.00 7.57
N GLY A 313 8.88 16.00 7.27
CA GLY A 313 8.03 15.34 8.26
C GLY A 313 8.85 14.67 9.37
N ALA A 314 9.97 14.01 9.03
CA ALA A 314 10.87 13.41 10.01
C ALA A 314 11.59 14.48 10.87
N LEU A 315 11.93 15.64 10.30
CA LEU A 315 12.49 16.77 11.04
C LEU A 315 11.47 17.34 12.02
N ASP A 316 10.21 17.51 11.63
CA ASP A 316 9.14 18.00 12.49
C ASP A 316 8.89 17.03 13.67
N ALA A 317 8.90 15.72 13.43
CA ALA A 317 8.84 14.71 14.48
C ALA A 317 10.05 14.77 15.45
N SER A 318 11.25 14.99 14.91
CA SER A 318 12.47 15.15 15.69
C SER A 318 12.43 16.42 16.55
N ALA A 319 11.91 17.52 16.00
CA ALA A 319 11.75 18.78 16.70
C ALA A 319 10.75 18.67 17.86
N GLU A 320 9.64 17.96 17.64
CA GLU A 320 8.65 17.70 18.68
C GLU A 320 9.23 16.82 19.80
N SER A 321 10.00 15.80 19.45
CA SER A 321 10.70 14.95 20.42
C SER A 321 11.72 15.75 21.23
N ALA A 322 12.45 16.67 20.57
CA ALA A 322 13.40 17.56 21.24
C ALA A 322 12.70 18.54 22.21
N ARG A 323 11.53 19.10 21.82
CA ARG A 323 10.73 19.97 22.71
C ARG A 323 10.26 19.23 23.95
N ARG A 324 9.73 18.01 23.79
CA ARG A 324 9.31 17.17 24.91
C ARG A 324 10.48 16.84 25.84
N LEU A 325 11.62 16.45 25.27
CA LEU A 325 12.82 16.17 26.05
C LEU A 325 13.31 17.40 26.79
N ARG A 326 13.31 18.56 26.16
CA ARG A 326 13.70 19.83 26.84
C ARG A 326 12.78 20.14 27.99
N LEU A 327 11.46 20.06 27.77
CA LEU A 327 10.48 20.27 28.86
C LEU A 327 10.68 19.28 30.00
N ALA A 328 10.88 18.01 29.72
CA ALA A 328 11.13 16.99 30.73
C ALA A 328 12.43 17.27 31.49
N ARG A 329 13.50 17.69 30.83
CA ARG A 329 14.76 18.10 31.50
C ARG A 329 14.61 19.34 32.36
N ASP A 330 13.86 20.33 31.88
CA ASP A 330 13.62 21.57 32.65
C ASP A 330 12.76 21.25 33.88
N GLN A 331 11.72 20.43 33.80
CA GLN A 331 10.95 19.91 34.91
C GLN A 331 11.82 19.10 35.89
N TRP A 332 12.65 18.19 35.35
CA TRP A 332 13.56 17.39 36.19
C TRP A 332 14.55 18.26 36.94
N ARG A 333 15.14 19.29 36.32
CA ARG A 333 16.06 20.22 36.99
C ARG A 333 15.43 20.94 38.16
N LEU A 334 14.15 21.28 38.10
CA LEU A 334 13.41 21.89 39.21
C LEU A 334 13.23 20.91 40.38
N LEU A 335 13.06 19.62 40.10
CA LEU A 335 12.83 18.59 41.09
C LEU A 335 14.11 17.92 41.58
N GLU A 336 15.21 18.00 40.87
CA GLU A 336 16.47 17.35 41.16
C GLU A 336 17.00 17.69 42.58
N PRO A 337 16.99 18.96 43.07
CA PRO A 337 17.44 19.29 44.44
C PRO A 337 16.61 18.56 45.48
N THR A 338 15.29 18.45 45.29
CA THR A 338 14.36 17.74 46.16
C THR A 338 14.65 16.24 46.19
N TYR A 339 14.88 15.63 45.02
CA TYR A 339 15.25 14.22 44.92
C TYR A 339 16.60 13.91 45.55
N ARG A 340 17.58 14.78 45.35
CA ARG A 340 18.90 14.65 46.00
C ARG A 340 18.81 14.80 47.51
N SER A 341 17.97 15.71 48.02
CA SER A 341 17.72 15.88 49.45
C SER A 341 17.09 14.64 50.04
N TYR A 342 16.02 14.12 49.41
CA TYR A 342 15.37 12.88 49.84
C TYR A 342 16.35 11.69 49.83
N ARG A 343 17.17 11.49 48.78
CA ARG A 343 18.17 10.42 48.71
C ARG A 343 19.17 10.52 49.89
N ARG A 344 19.59 11.73 50.26
CA ARG A 344 20.47 11.94 51.43
C ARG A 344 19.80 11.53 52.72
N SER A 345 18.52 11.85 52.89
CA SER A 345 17.76 11.48 54.10
C SER A 345 17.61 9.96 54.25
N VAL A 346 17.33 9.23 53.19
CA VAL A 346 17.17 7.77 53.24
C VAL A 346 18.49 7.01 53.07
N ALA A 347 19.61 7.68 52.80
CA ALA A 347 20.91 7.05 52.55
C ALA A 347 21.43 6.17 53.73
N PRO A 348 21.23 6.52 55.01
CA PRO A 348 21.61 5.64 56.11
C PRO A 348 20.89 4.29 56.05
N ALA A 349 19.58 4.31 55.78
CA ALA A 349 18.78 3.11 55.66
C ALA A 349 19.16 2.27 54.43
N LEU A 350 19.37 2.92 53.28
CA LEU A 350 19.84 2.23 52.08
C LEU A 350 21.18 1.54 52.28
N ARG A 351 22.10 2.14 53.03
CA ARG A 351 23.38 1.51 53.38
C ARG A 351 23.21 0.28 54.25
N GLU A 352 22.31 0.32 55.22
CA GLU A 352 22.05 -0.85 56.08
C GLU A 352 21.32 -1.96 55.33
N LEU A 353 20.37 -1.63 54.44
CA LEU A 353 19.76 -2.61 53.55
C LEU A 353 20.80 -3.26 52.64
N LYS A 354 21.75 -2.49 52.07
CA LYS A 354 22.85 -3.03 51.27
C LYS A 354 23.76 -3.97 52.07
N ARG A 355 24.08 -3.63 53.36
CA ARG A 355 24.86 -4.48 54.22
C ARG A 355 24.11 -5.75 54.63
N ALA A 356 22.78 -5.67 54.66
CA ALA A 356 21.91 -6.78 54.98
C ALA A 356 21.68 -7.74 53.79
N GLU A 357 22.08 -7.38 52.56
CA GLU A 357 21.87 -8.23 51.38
C GLU A 357 22.44 -9.63 51.55
N HIS A 358 23.70 -9.78 51.97
CA HIS A 358 24.32 -11.09 52.18
C HIS A 358 23.66 -11.90 53.31
N PRO A 359 23.41 -11.36 54.52
CA PRO A 359 22.63 -12.05 55.55
C PRO A 359 21.21 -12.44 55.11
N LEU A 360 20.52 -11.62 54.28
CA LEU A 360 19.20 -11.94 53.76
C LEU A 360 19.28 -13.05 52.67
N GLU A 361 20.33 -13.06 51.86
CA GLU A 361 20.58 -14.16 50.92
C GLU A 361 20.80 -15.49 51.65
N ASP A 362 21.59 -15.48 52.71
CA ASP A 362 21.81 -16.66 53.57
C ASP A 362 20.49 -17.17 54.17
N ILE A 363 19.64 -16.26 54.68
CA ILE A 363 18.33 -16.62 55.22
C ILE A 363 17.42 -17.16 54.14
N ARG A 364 17.43 -16.56 52.97
CA ARG A 364 16.66 -17.03 51.79
C ARG A 364 17.06 -18.47 51.40
N ALA A 365 18.35 -18.76 51.42
CA ALA A 365 18.88 -20.07 51.13
C ALA A 365 18.70 -21.07 52.30
N GLN A 366 18.01 -20.70 53.40
CA GLN A 366 17.86 -21.46 54.64
C GLN A 366 19.21 -21.81 55.32
N ALA A 367 20.31 -21.36 54.77
CA ALA A 367 21.59 -21.30 55.46
C ALA A 367 21.56 -20.05 56.36
N GLY A 368 22.21 -19.90 57.34
CA GLY A 368 21.98 -18.70 58.08
C GLY A 368 23.18 -18.17 58.89
N PRO A 369 23.25 -16.84 59.07
CA PRO A 369 24.24 -16.27 59.96
C PRO A 369 24.02 -16.75 61.40
N SER A 370 25.12 -16.79 62.15
CA SER A 370 25.04 -17.16 63.59
C SER A 370 24.12 -16.22 64.36
N PRO A 371 23.51 -16.64 65.49
CA PRO A 371 22.65 -15.81 66.34
C PRO A 371 23.31 -14.48 66.76
N ARG A 372 24.63 -14.50 66.98
CA ARG A 372 25.41 -13.30 67.29
C ARG A 372 25.44 -12.29 66.17
N MET A 373 25.60 -12.77 64.94
CA MET A 373 25.55 -11.92 63.72
C MET A 373 24.15 -11.36 63.50
N LEU A 374 23.10 -12.16 63.66
CA LEU A 374 21.70 -11.70 63.55
C LEU A 374 21.40 -10.59 64.54
N ALA A 375 21.82 -10.72 65.85
CA ALA A 375 21.63 -9.69 66.86
C ALA A 375 22.36 -8.38 66.50
N LEU A 376 23.57 -8.47 65.91
CA LEU A 376 24.32 -7.31 65.47
C LEU A 376 23.64 -6.58 64.33
N VAL A 377 23.15 -7.34 63.32
CA VAL A 377 22.42 -6.79 62.17
C VAL A 377 21.10 -6.14 62.64
N ALA A 378 20.32 -6.82 63.47
CA ALA A 378 19.06 -6.30 64.00
C ALA A 378 19.26 -4.99 64.78
N LYS A 379 20.33 -4.87 65.63
CA LYS A 379 20.66 -3.63 66.35
C LYS A 379 20.97 -2.47 65.37
N ARG A 380 21.67 -2.73 64.27
CA ARG A 380 21.97 -1.70 63.25
C ARG A 380 20.71 -1.29 62.52
N PHE A 381 19.87 -2.25 62.13
CA PHE A 381 18.58 -2.03 61.51
C PHE A 381 17.71 -1.12 62.38
N TYR A 382 17.54 -1.44 63.62
CA TYR A 382 16.75 -0.63 64.60
C TYR A 382 17.22 0.82 64.62
N ARG A 383 18.55 1.08 64.64
CA ARG A 383 19.11 2.42 64.62
C ARG A 383 18.89 3.22 63.37
N ALA A 384 18.80 2.57 62.23
CA ALA A 384 18.63 3.24 60.94
C ALA A 384 17.15 3.41 60.55
N ARG A 385 16.20 2.76 61.25
CA ARG A 385 14.75 2.85 60.96
C ARG A 385 14.21 4.30 60.91
N PRO A 386 14.60 5.23 61.76
CA PRO A 386 14.12 6.62 61.71
C PRO A 386 14.44 7.31 60.37
N ALA A 387 15.48 6.90 59.68
CA ALA A 387 15.83 7.47 58.39
C ALA A 387 14.82 7.13 57.27
N ILE A 388 13.99 6.08 57.45
CA ILE A 388 12.86 5.80 56.54
C ILE A 388 11.56 6.34 57.17
N ALA A 389 11.25 5.92 58.42
CA ALA A 389 9.97 6.22 59.03
C ALA A 389 9.74 7.73 59.29
N GLY A 390 10.82 8.51 59.48
CA GLY A 390 10.75 9.96 59.70
C GLY A 390 10.93 10.81 58.44
N THR A 391 11.11 10.21 57.28
CA THR A 391 11.33 10.95 56.03
C THR A 391 10.03 11.06 55.24
N ASN A 392 9.61 12.29 54.94
CA ASN A 392 8.46 12.54 54.04
C ASN A 392 8.92 12.56 52.59
N PRO A 393 8.48 11.61 51.75
CA PRO A 393 8.91 11.54 50.39
C PRO A 393 8.25 12.62 49.49
N PRO A 394 8.93 13.12 48.45
CA PRO A 394 8.26 13.87 47.41
C PRO A 394 7.14 13.03 46.75
N PRO A 395 6.04 13.65 46.25
CA PRO A 395 4.92 12.91 45.71
C PRO A 395 5.31 11.89 44.62
N SER A 396 6.25 12.26 43.76
CA SER A 396 6.78 11.40 42.69
C SER A 396 7.62 10.20 43.17
N LEU A 397 8.11 10.23 44.38
CA LEU A 397 8.90 9.16 45.04
C LEU A 397 8.12 8.41 46.10
N ALA A 398 6.84 8.72 46.29
CA ALA A 398 6.02 8.09 47.35
C ALA A 398 5.93 6.56 47.15
N ALA A 399 5.79 6.08 45.91
CA ALA A 399 5.77 4.65 45.63
C ALA A 399 7.11 3.97 45.96
N ALA A 400 8.23 4.56 45.51
CA ALA A 400 9.57 4.05 45.84
C ALA A 400 9.84 4.03 47.32
N HIS A 401 9.37 5.06 48.07
CA HIS A 401 9.47 5.12 49.52
C HIS A 401 8.65 4.00 50.19
N ALA A 402 7.42 3.75 49.74
CA ALA A 402 6.60 2.65 50.24
C ALA A 402 7.25 1.28 50.02
N LEU A 403 7.89 1.08 48.85
CA LEU A 403 8.69 -0.12 48.60
C LEU A 403 9.85 -0.26 49.56
N LEU A 404 10.57 0.85 49.87
CA LEU A 404 11.65 0.85 50.87
C LEU A 404 11.15 0.52 52.27
N GLN A 405 9.99 1.07 52.70
CA GLN A 405 9.36 0.74 53.98
C GLN A 405 9.00 -0.74 54.05
N SER A 406 8.31 -1.26 53.03
CA SER A 406 7.95 -2.67 52.96
C SER A 406 9.17 -3.60 52.94
N ALA A 407 10.20 -3.23 52.19
CA ALA A 407 11.46 -3.97 52.16
C ALA A 407 12.15 -4.01 53.55
N TRP A 408 12.10 -2.86 54.24
CA TRP A 408 12.63 -2.76 55.58
C TRP A 408 11.89 -3.65 56.58
N ASP A 409 10.56 -3.59 56.58
CA ASP A 409 9.72 -4.39 57.48
C ASP A 409 9.84 -5.88 57.18
N LEU A 410 9.94 -6.29 55.92
CA LEU A 410 10.21 -7.70 55.53
C LEU A 410 11.62 -8.15 55.97
N ALA A 411 12.65 -7.30 55.83
CA ALA A 411 14.00 -7.63 56.31
C ALA A 411 14.06 -7.78 57.80
N ASP A 412 13.45 -6.87 58.56
CA ASP A 412 13.35 -6.92 60.02
C ASP A 412 12.62 -8.20 60.46
N ASN A 413 11.51 -8.52 59.83
CA ASN A 413 10.76 -9.75 60.06
C ASN A 413 11.57 -11.01 59.76
N ALA A 414 12.31 -11.03 58.61
CA ALA A 414 13.18 -12.15 58.28
C ALA A 414 14.24 -12.42 59.34
N PHE A 415 14.87 -11.35 59.88
CA PHE A 415 15.84 -11.49 61.00
C PHE A 415 15.20 -12.02 62.26
N LYS A 416 14.03 -11.52 62.66
CA LYS A 416 13.28 -11.98 63.82
C LYS A 416 12.84 -13.43 63.73
N LEU A 417 12.26 -13.81 62.58
CA LEU A 417 11.83 -15.20 62.32
C LEU A 417 13.02 -16.16 62.30
N ARG A 418 14.12 -15.77 61.64
CA ARG A 418 15.33 -16.59 61.60
C ARG A 418 15.93 -16.78 63.00
N PHE A 419 16.00 -15.73 63.82
CA PHE A 419 16.48 -15.81 65.19
C PHE A 419 15.66 -16.80 66.02
N ARG A 420 14.32 -16.71 65.95
CA ARG A 420 13.41 -17.63 66.65
C ARG A 420 13.52 -19.05 66.10
N ALA A 421 13.65 -19.27 64.78
CA ALA A 421 13.81 -20.57 64.16
C ALA A 421 15.07 -21.29 64.70
N VAL A 422 16.17 -20.53 64.88
CA VAL A 422 17.42 -21.10 65.42
C VAL A 422 17.29 -21.43 66.92
N GLU A 423 16.57 -20.62 67.69
CA GLU A 423 16.34 -20.87 69.09
C GLU A 423 15.42 -22.05 69.36
N THR A 424 14.37 -22.24 68.60
CA THR A 424 13.33 -23.24 68.77
C THR A 424 13.49 -24.53 67.93
N GLY A 425 14.40 -24.53 66.95
CA GLY A 425 14.53 -25.61 65.97
C GLY A 425 13.34 -25.72 64.99
N ASP A 426 12.50 -24.68 64.87
CA ASP A 426 11.26 -24.68 64.10
C ASP A 426 11.52 -24.41 62.61
N LEU A 427 11.37 -25.46 61.79
CA LEU A 427 11.58 -25.38 60.34
C LEU A 427 10.51 -24.56 59.60
N SER A 428 9.27 -24.46 60.13
CA SER A 428 8.21 -23.63 59.55
C SER A 428 8.62 -22.16 59.61
N ARG A 429 9.10 -21.69 60.75
CA ARG A 429 9.63 -20.34 60.92
C ARG A 429 10.85 -20.06 60.04
N ALA A 430 11.70 -21.07 59.82
CA ALA A 430 12.82 -20.95 58.90
C ALA A 430 12.35 -20.70 57.46
N THR A 431 11.28 -21.37 57.03
CA THR A 431 10.66 -21.16 55.71
C THR A 431 10.01 -19.80 55.59
N GLU A 432 9.28 -19.34 56.61
CA GLU A 432 8.71 -17.99 56.68
C GLU A 432 9.81 -16.92 56.63
N ALA A 433 10.92 -17.12 57.33
CA ALA A 433 12.07 -16.22 57.29
C ALA A 433 12.67 -16.15 55.87
N SER A 434 12.78 -17.28 55.18
CA SER A 434 13.27 -17.37 53.81
C SER A 434 12.37 -16.58 52.85
N ALA A 435 11.05 -16.72 52.96
CA ALA A 435 10.10 -15.98 52.16
C ALA A 435 10.16 -14.47 52.40
N ALA A 436 10.24 -14.05 53.67
CA ALA A 436 10.38 -12.64 54.06
C ALA A 436 11.71 -12.04 53.52
N ALA A 437 12.81 -12.79 53.60
CA ALA A 437 14.11 -12.36 53.08
C ALA A 437 14.08 -12.22 51.54
N ALA A 438 13.46 -13.15 50.83
CA ALA A 438 13.28 -13.07 49.36
C ALA A 438 12.47 -11.81 48.98
N GLY A 439 11.35 -11.56 49.65
CA GLY A 439 10.54 -10.36 49.45
C GLY A 439 11.31 -9.04 49.74
N ALA A 440 12.06 -9.00 50.82
CA ALA A 440 12.90 -7.84 51.14
C ALA A 440 13.93 -7.54 50.05
N LEU A 441 14.67 -8.55 49.58
CA LEU A 441 15.68 -8.40 48.53
C LEU A 441 15.08 -7.88 47.24
N MET A 442 13.93 -8.44 46.82
CA MET A 442 13.21 -8.02 45.59
C MET A 442 12.75 -6.55 45.69
N LEU A 443 12.14 -6.16 46.81
CA LEU A 443 11.63 -4.80 46.97
C LEU A 443 12.76 -3.77 47.13
N VAL A 444 13.88 -4.11 47.75
CA VAL A 444 15.08 -3.24 47.81
C VAL A 444 15.64 -2.99 46.43
N ALA A 445 15.76 -4.03 45.59
CA ALA A 445 16.26 -3.91 44.23
C ALA A 445 15.36 -2.97 43.39
N ARG A 446 14.04 -3.17 43.44
CA ARG A 446 13.07 -2.31 42.76
C ARG A 446 13.09 -0.87 43.23
N ALA A 447 13.09 -0.65 44.54
CA ALA A 447 13.12 0.69 45.10
C ALA A 447 14.41 1.46 44.76
N ARG A 448 15.54 0.78 44.66
CA ARG A 448 16.81 1.39 44.19
C ARG A 448 16.73 1.77 42.73
N GLU A 449 16.20 0.89 41.88
CA GLU A 449 16.01 1.19 40.48
C GLU A 449 15.15 2.44 40.27
N ASP A 450 14.01 2.53 40.96
CA ASP A 450 13.11 3.68 40.87
C ASP A 450 13.78 4.99 41.35
N LEU A 451 14.61 4.92 42.43
CA LEU A 451 15.36 6.06 42.92
C LEU A 451 16.47 6.49 41.95
N ASP A 452 17.19 5.57 41.36
CA ASP A 452 18.26 5.87 40.44
C ASP A 452 17.68 6.43 39.13
N LEU A 453 16.50 5.93 38.68
CA LEU A 453 15.77 6.49 37.54
C LEU A 453 15.35 7.95 37.84
N ALA A 454 14.83 8.25 38.99
CA ALA A 454 14.44 9.63 39.36
C ALA A 454 15.62 10.61 39.40
N LEU A 455 16.83 10.12 39.70
CA LEU A 455 18.06 10.93 39.77
C LEU A 455 18.79 10.99 38.41
N THR A 456 18.33 10.27 37.42
CA THR A 456 18.91 10.28 36.09
C THR A 456 18.19 11.31 35.24
N PRO A 457 18.90 12.24 34.56
CA PRO A 457 18.27 13.19 33.66
C PRO A 457 17.52 12.49 32.53
N PRO A 458 16.33 12.95 32.14
CA PRO A 458 15.60 12.39 30.97
C PRO A 458 16.44 12.42 29.71
N SER A 459 16.41 11.32 28.96
CA SER A 459 17.09 11.14 27.65
C SER A 459 16.14 10.48 26.65
N LEU A 460 16.37 10.75 25.37
CA LEU A 460 15.77 9.95 24.29
C LEU A 460 16.57 8.64 24.14
N PRO A 461 15.89 7.54 23.79
CA PRO A 461 16.53 6.26 23.51
C PRO A 461 17.49 6.31 22.30
#